data_5fcd37a40cba8bedd0b102e14f90c446
#
_entry.id   5fcd37a40cba8bedd0b102e14f90c446
#
_cell.length_a   1.000
_cell.length_b   1.000
_cell.length_c   1.000
_cell.angle_alpha   90.00
_cell.angle_beta   90.00
_cell.angle_gamma   90.00
#
_symmetry.space_group_name_H-M   'P 1'
#
loop_
_entity.id
_entity.type
_entity.pdbx_description
1 polymer ?
#
loop_
_entity_poly.entity_id
_entity_poly.type
_entity_poly.pdbx_seq_one_letter_code
_entity_poly.pdbx_strand_id
1 'polypeptide(L)'
;MESTGVFWKPIWHVLEGSFELVLANAGAIRNVPGRKTDVNDAMWIADLLAHGLIRGSFVPPTPVQELRDLTRTRTQLVHEIARHTQRIQKTLEDANLKLAGLITDILGVTGRAILEALIAGETDLDALANLRRRGIKASHEELVEALRGSVRNHHRFLLRLHLRQIEALQQGVQDLEGRMEDLLRPFRRSVELLTTIPGVSETTARVLLAEIGFDMAQFPSAGHLVSWAGLCPRSDESAGKRRSTRLRPGNTWLKSTLVQAAWAATRKKDSALRAQYLRLKSRRGPKKAVVAVAASMLTSAYFMLQRGVPYQDLGPSYCEARQPDKIAKRLVRRLCDLGFVVELRRVA
;
A
#
# COMPACT_ATOMS: atom_id res chain seq x y z
N MET A 1 -25.80 7.32 11.95
CA MET A 1 -24.84 8.45 11.70
C MET A 1 -24.26 8.33 10.31
N GLU A 2 -23.93 9.45 9.67
CA GLU A 2 -23.24 9.47 8.38
C GLU A 2 -21.72 9.48 8.55
N SER A 3 -20.99 8.73 7.72
CA SER A 3 -19.52 8.63 7.74
C SER A 3 -18.85 9.83 7.05
N THR A 4 -19.09 11.06 7.53
CA THR A 4 -18.48 12.26 6.99
C THR A 4 -17.18 12.59 7.73
N GLY A 5 -16.04 12.44 7.05
CA GLY A 5 -14.72 12.71 7.60
C GLY A 5 -14.44 11.94 8.89
N VAL A 6 -13.95 12.63 9.92
CA VAL A 6 -13.66 12.09 11.26
C VAL A 6 -14.68 12.46 12.32
N PHE A 7 -15.64 13.32 11.97
CA PHE A 7 -16.57 13.96 12.94
C PHE A 7 -17.54 12.97 13.61
N TRP A 8 -17.79 11.81 12.99
CA TRP A 8 -18.62 10.76 13.58
C TRP A 8 -17.93 10.04 14.75
N LYS A 9 -16.59 9.98 14.80
CA LYS A 9 -15.83 9.23 15.82
C LYS A 9 -16.13 9.67 17.26
N PRO A 10 -16.01 10.96 17.63
CA PRO A 10 -16.32 11.40 19.00
C PRO A 10 -17.75 11.08 19.43
N ILE A 11 -18.72 11.29 18.54
CA ILE A 11 -20.12 11.00 18.79
C ILE A 11 -20.35 9.50 18.97
N TRP A 12 -19.71 8.68 18.13
CA TRP A 12 -19.75 7.23 18.24
C TRP A 12 -19.29 6.76 19.61
N HIS A 13 -18.12 7.20 20.06
CA HIS A 13 -17.54 6.77 21.35
C HIS A 13 -18.37 7.18 22.56
N VAL A 14 -19.10 8.29 22.49
CA VAL A 14 -20.01 8.71 23.57
C VAL A 14 -21.28 7.86 23.60
N LEU A 15 -21.76 7.41 22.45
CA LEU A 15 -23.07 6.76 22.32
C LEU A 15 -23.00 5.22 22.25
N GLU A 16 -21.82 4.62 21.96
CA GLU A 16 -21.69 3.17 21.68
C GLU A 16 -22.09 2.27 22.86
N GLY A 17 -22.06 2.78 24.10
CA GLY A 17 -22.50 2.03 25.27
C GLY A 17 -24.01 2.12 25.56
N SER A 18 -24.73 3.03 24.91
CA SER A 18 -26.13 3.35 25.23
C SER A 18 -27.10 3.08 24.08
N PHE A 19 -26.62 2.97 22.84
CA PHE A 19 -27.45 2.84 21.65
C PHE A 19 -26.86 1.80 20.68
N GLU A 20 -27.76 1.17 19.90
CA GLU A 20 -27.35 0.45 18.69
C GLU A 20 -27.02 1.46 17.60
N LEU A 21 -25.74 1.56 17.24
CA LEU A 21 -25.24 2.57 16.33
C LEU A 21 -25.03 2.02 14.93
N VAL A 22 -25.56 2.68 13.93
CA VAL A 22 -25.34 2.40 12.52
C VAL A 22 -24.60 3.56 11.86
N LEU A 23 -23.38 3.28 11.37
CA LEU A 23 -22.61 4.22 10.59
C LEU A 23 -22.89 4.01 9.10
N ALA A 24 -23.50 4.98 8.44
CA ALA A 24 -23.87 4.88 7.04
C ALA A 24 -22.89 5.59 6.12
N ASN A 25 -22.68 5.02 4.92
CA ASN A 25 -21.84 5.65 3.90
C ASN A 25 -22.59 6.83 3.28
N ALA A 26 -21.99 8.03 3.31
CA ALA A 26 -22.51 9.24 2.71
C ALA A 26 -22.95 9.06 1.23
N GLY A 27 -22.21 8.26 0.47
CA GLY A 27 -22.54 7.97 -0.93
C GLY A 27 -23.78 7.10 -1.13
N ALA A 28 -24.20 6.32 -0.12
CA ALA A 28 -25.39 5.47 -0.16
C ALA A 28 -26.67 6.24 0.25
N ILE A 29 -26.50 7.33 1.02
CA ILE A 29 -27.61 8.15 1.52
C ILE A 29 -28.03 9.24 0.51
N ARG A 30 -27.14 9.57 -0.44
CA ARG A 30 -27.37 10.64 -1.44
C ARG A 30 -28.57 10.33 -2.33
N ASN A 31 -29.41 11.31 -2.50
CA ASN A 31 -30.39 11.56 -3.59
C ASN A 31 -31.79 11.92 -3.11
N VAL A 32 -31.91 12.99 -2.31
CA VAL A 32 -33.23 13.65 -2.18
C VAL A 32 -33.21 14.90 -3.03
N PRO A 33 -34.09 15.05 -4.02
CA PRO A 33 -34.32 16.32 -4.69
C PRO A 33 -34.89 17.31 -3.70
N GLY A 34 -34.35 18.53 -3.63
CA GLY A 34 -34.88 19.60 -2.78
C GLY A 34 -33.78 20.44 -2.12
N ARG A 35 -34.22 21.42 -1.32
CA ARG A 35 -33.32 22.29 -0.57
C ARG A 35 -32.64 21.50 0.56
N LYS A 36 -31.36 21.43 0.53
CA LYS A 36 -30.55 20.74 1.54
C LYS A 36 -30.47 21.59 2.82
N THR A 37 -30.97 21.04 3.94
CA THR A 37 -30.79 21.57 5.29
C THR A 37 -30.41 20.41 6.22
N ASP A 38 -29.74 20.70 7.32
CA ASP A 38 -29.30 19.65 8.28
C ASP A 38 -30.50 18.91 8.89
N VAL A 39 -31.64 19.63 9.08
CA VAL A 39 -32.89 19.02 9.56
C VAL A 39 -33.46 18.04 8.53
N ASN A 40 -33.52 18.42 7.26
CA ASN A 40 -33.99 17.52 6.20
C ASN A 40 -33.05 16.30 6.02
N ASP A 41 -31.75 16.50 6.13
CA ASP A 41 -30.79 15.40 6.07
C ASP A 41 -30.96 14.41 7.25
N ALA A 42 -31.20 14.92 8.48
CA ALA A 42 -31.47 14.10 9.67
C ALA A 42 -32.77 13.30 9.55
N MET A 43 -33.86 13.95 9.11
CA MET A 43 -35.15 13.30 8.86
C MET A 43 -35.04 12.23 7.78
N TRP A 44 -34.34 12.52 6.69
CA TRP A 44 -34.11 11.56 5.60
C TRP A 44 -33.32 10.34 6.07
N ILE A 45 -32.26 10.52 6.87
CA ILE A 45 -31.50 9.42 7.45
C ILE A 45 -32.38 8.56 8.38
N ALA A 46 -33.21 9.19 9.20
CA ALA A 46 -34.14 8.49 10.07
C ALA A 46 -35.19 7.68 9.29
N ASP A 47 -35.72 8.24 8.22
CA ASP A 47 -36.69 7.58 7.35
C ASP A 47 -36.08 6.37 6.62
N LEU A 48 -34.88 6.53 6.05
CA LEU A 48 -34.14 5.43 5.44
C LEU A 48 -33.80 4.31 6.44
N LEU A 49 -33.49 4.67 7.69
CA LEU A 49 -33.20 3.70 8.75
C LEU A 49 -34.49 2.94 9.14
N ALA A 50 -35.62 3.63 9.32
CA ALA A 50 -36.90 3.03 9.65
C ALA A 50 -37.34 2.01 8.59
N HIS A 51 -37.07 2.26 7.31
CA HIS A 51 -37.36 1.37 6.20
C HIS A 51 -36.29 0.30 5.94
N GLY A 52 -35.23 0.17 6.77
CA GLY A 52 -34.17 -0.83 6.61
C GLY A 52 -33.31 -0.64 5.35
N LEU A 53 -33.30 0.56 4.76
CA LEU A 53 -32.59 0.86 3.52
C LEU A 53 -31.12 1.25 3.75
N ILE A 54 -30.70 1.49 5.00
CA ILE A 54 -29.33 1.81 5.35
C ILE A 54 -28.54 0.54 5.60
N ARG A 55 -27.47 0.36 4.82
CA ARG A 55 -26.45 -0.64 5.12
C ARG A 55 -25.37 -0.04 6.00
N GLY A 56 -25.17 -0.60 7.19
CA GLY A 56 -24.11 -0.21 8.10
C GLY A 56 -22.73 -0.35 7.48
N SER A 57 -21.88 0.65 7.70
CA SER A 57 -20.44 0.56 7.41
C SER A 57 -19.74 -0.12 8.56
N PHE A 58 -18.67 -0.86 8.26
CA PHE A 58 -17.85 -1.46 9.28
C PHE A 58 -17.15 -0.40 10.15
N VAL A 59 -17.43 -0.41 11.43
CA VAL A 59 -16.70 0.33 12.46
C VAL A 59 -15.83 -0.67 13.22
N PRO A 60 -14.51 -0.57 13.11
CA PRO A 60 -13.63 -1.50 13.80
C PRO A 60 -13.67 -1.27 15.32
N PRO A 61 -13.42 -2.32 16.13
CA PRO A 61 -13.27 -2.17 17.58
C PRO A 61 -12.08 -1.26 17.92
N THR A 62 -12.10 -0.65 19.11
CA THR A 62 -11.13 0.36 19.57
C THR A 62 -9.67 -0.02 19.33
N PRO A 63 -9.18 -1.25 19.65
CA PRO A 63 -7.78 -1.61 19.41
C PRO A 63 -7.39 -1.55 17.92
N VAL A 64 -8.33 -1.88 17.02
CA VAL A 64 -8.10 -1.79 15.57
C VAL A 64 -8.13 -0.34 15.10
N GLN A 65 -8.97 0.52 15.71
CA GLN A 65 -8.97 1.95 15.42
C GLN A 65 -7.64 2.59 15.83
N GLU A 66 -7.15 2.31 17.04
CA GLU A 66 -5.85 2.78 17.52
C GLU A 66 -4.70 2.32 16.61
N LEU A 67 -4.65 1.03 16.26
CA LEU A 67 -3.65 0.50 15.35
C LEU A 67 -3.71 1.17 13.97
N ARG A 68 -4.93 1.48 13.48
CA ARG A 68 -5.13 2.19 12.23
C ARG A 68 -4.60 3.61 12.27
N ASP A 69 -4.83 4.32 13.36
CA ASP A 69 -4.33 5.69 13.52
C ASP A 69 -2.78 5.69 13.62
N LEU A 70 -2.17 4.72 14.31
CA LEU A 70 -0.71 4.56 14.39
C LEU A 70 -0.08 4.22 13.03
N THR A 71 -0.63 3.24 12.30
CA THR A 71 -0.08 2.85 10.99
C THR A 71 -0.19 3.96 9.94
N ARG A 72 -1.28 4.72 9.97
CA ARG A 72 -1.49 5.87 9.09
C ARG A 72 -0.55 7.02 9.43
N THR A 73 -0.39 7.35 10.72
CA THR A 73 0.56 8.36 11.20
C THR A 73 1.98 7.98 10.82
N ARG A 74 2.38 6.72 11.04
CA ARG A 74 3.68 6.21 10.59
C ARG A 74 3.92 6.45 9.10
N THR A 75 2.93 6.14 8.28
CA THR A 75 3.03 6.34 6.82
C THR A 75 3.18 7.82 6.47
N GLN A 76 2.47 8.71 7.17
CA GLN A 76 2.61 10.16 6.99
C GLN A 76 4.01 10.64 7.37
N LEU A 77 4.56 10.21 8.52
CA LEU A 77 5.92 10.57 8.93
C LEU A 77 6.98 10.08 7.92
N VAL A 78 6.83 8.86 7.38
CA VAL A 78 7.72 8.35 6.33
C VAL A 78 7.65 9.21 5.06
N HIS A 79 6.46 9.68 4.69
CA HIS A 79 6.32 10.62 3.56
C HIS A 79 6.97 11.99 3.85
N GLU A 80 6.88 12.49 5.09
CA GLU A 80 7.57 13.74 5.47
C GLU A 80 9.09 13.57 5.41
N ILE A 81 9.63 12.45 5.89
CA ILE A 81 11.06 12.12 5.73
C ILE A 81 11.46 12.20 4.25
N ALA A 82 10.69 11.55 3.37
CA ALA A 82 10.97 11.60 1.93
C ALA A 82 10.92 13.02 1.37
N ARG A 83 9.98 13.86 1.81
CA ARG A 83 9.91 15.29 1.40
C ARG A 83 11.14 16.09 1.87
N HIS A 84 11.58 15.89 3.11
CA HIS A 84 12.78 16.54 3.62
C HIS A 84 14.04 16.05 2.90
N THR A 85 14.12 14.76 2.57
CA THR A 85 15.21 14.20 1.76
C THR A 85 15.29 14.87 0.38
N GLN A 86 14.14 15.05 -0.29
CA GLN A 86 14.09 15.76 -1.57
C GLN A 86 14.53 17.23 -1.44
N ARG A 87 14.21 17.90 -0.33
CA ARG A 87 14.68 19.28 -0.07
C ARG A 87 16.19 19.33 0.15
N ILE A 88 16.77 18.34 0.85
CA ILE A 88 18.24 18.19 0.95
C ILE A 88 18.85 18.04 -0.43
N GLN A 89 18.35 17.12 -1.26
CA GLN A 89 18.84 16.92 -2.62
C GLN A 89 18.75 18.20 -3.45
N LYS A 90 17.63 18.93 -3.36
CA LYS A 90 17.48 20.22 -4.04
C LYS A 90 18.52 21.26 -3.56
N THR A 91 18.80 21.33 -2.25
CA THR A 91 19.81 22.25 -1.69
C THR A 91 21.23 21.90 -2.15
N LEU A 92 21.53 20.59 -2.29
CA LEU A 92 22.81 20.13 -2.84
C LEU A 92 22.93 20.49 -4.32
N GLU A 93 21.89 20.30 -5.12
CA GLU A 93 21.86 20.71 -6.54
C GLU A 93 22.02 22.22 -6.70
N ASP A 94 21.40 23.03 -5.84
CA ASP A 94 21.56 24.48 -5.82
C ASP A 94 22.99 24.92 -5.50
N ALA A 95 23.71 24.15 -4.68
CA ALA A 95 25.14 24.29 -4.42
C ALA A 95 26.05 23.70 -5.51
N ASN A 96 25.46 23.14 -6.59
CA ASN A 96 26.13 22.38 -7.66
C ASN A 96 26.81 21.08 -7.20
N LEU A 97 26.32 20.44 -6.15
CA LEU A 97 26.81 19.14 -5.68
C LEU A 97 25.99 18.00 -6.30
N LYS A 98 26.63 17.12 -7.08
CA LYS A 98 25.95 16.06 -7.87
C LYS A 98 25.92 14.69 -7.16
N LEU A 99 25.84 14.69 -5.84
CA LEU A 99 25.87 13.47 -5.01
C LEU A 99 24.72 12.52 -5.29
N ALA A 100 23.51 13.03 -5.61
CA ALA A 100 22.34 12.21 -5.87
C ALA A 100 22.48 11.27 -7.09
N GLY A 101 23.38 11.59 -8.02
CA GLY A 101 23.71 10.73 -9.18
C GLY A 101 24.60 9.54 -8.82
N LEU A 102 25.40 9.65 -7.76
CA LEU A 102 26.40 8.67 -7.35
C LEU A 102 25.98 7.85 -6.11
N ILE A 103 25.26 8.49 -5.19
CA ILE A 103 24.81 7.90 -3.94
C ILE A 103 23.30 7.65 -4.02
N THR A 104 22.90 6.38 -4.05
CA THR A 104 21.49 6.00 -4.15
C THR A 104 20.66 6.47 -2.95
N ASP A 105 21.24 6.44 -1.75
CA ASP A 105 20.61 6.90 -0.51
C ASP A 105 21.47 7.96 0.16
N ILE A 106 21.04 9.20 0.02
CA ILE A 106 21.73 10.38 0.62
C ILE A 106 21.65 10.40 2.15
N LEU A 107 20.70 9.67 2.76
CA LEU A 107 20.58 9.49 4.19
C LEU A 107 21.28 8.23 4.70
N GLY A 108 21.83 7.41 3.81
CA GLY A 108 22.65 6.25 4.15
C GLY A 108 23.99 6.69 4.79
N VAL A 109 24.75 5.73 5.31
CA VAL A 109 25.97 5.98 6.11
C VAL A 109 26.94 6.96 5.45
N THR A 110 27.27 6.77 4.17
CA THR A 110 28.18 7.66 3.43
C THR A 110 27.55 9.04 3.17
N GLY A 111 26.31 9.06 2.67
CA GLY A 111 25.63 10.31 2.35
C GLY A 111 25.46 11.19 3.59
N ARG A 112 25.07 10.58 4.72
CA ARG A 112 24.92 11.27 6.00
C ARG A 112 26.25 11.83 6.52
N ALA A 113 27.34 11.05 6.47
CA ALA A 113 28.66 11.52 6.89
C ALA A 113 29.14 12.72 6.06
N ILE A 114 28.93 12.70 4.74
CA ILE A 114 29.24 13.83 3.86
C ILE A 114 28.38 15.05 4.19
N LEU A 115 27.07 14.87 4.40
CA LEU A 115 26.16 15.97 4.79
C LEU A 115 26.59 16.62 6.11
N GLU A 116 26.92 15.82 7.11
CA GLU A 116 27.37 16.31 8.43
C GLU A 116 28.69 17.08 8.32
N ALA A 117 29.66 16.59 7.54
CA ALA A 117 30.93 17.30 7.27
C ALA A 117 30.72 18.62 6.52
N LEU A 118 29.86 18.64 5.49
CA LEU A 118 29.48 19.87 4.78
C LEU A 118 28.81 20.88 5.71
N ILE A 119 27.94 20.43 6.60
CA ILE A 119 27.26 21.27 7.62
C ILE A 119 28.25 21.79 8.65
N ALA A 120 29.28 21.00 9.01
CA ALA A 120 30.36 21.41 9.92
C ALA A 120 31.29 22.45 9.29
N GLY A 121 31.31 22.59 7.96
CA GLY A 121 32.13 23.56 7.27
C GLY A 121 33.30 22.98 6.50
N GLU A 122 33.38 21.66 6.40
CA GLU A 122 34.43 21.02 5.59
C GLU A 122 34.32 21.43 4.13
N THR A 123 35.50 21.76 3.54
CA THR A 123 35.64 22.23 2.16
C THR A 123 36.66 21.42 1.38
N ASP A 124 37.46 20.61 2.06
CA ASP A 124 38.42 19.72 1.40
C ASP A 124 37.68 18.60 0.72
N LEU A 125 37.75 18.55 -0.61
CA LEU A 125 37.07 17.59 -1.44
C LEU A 125 37.58 16.17 -1.21
N ASP A 126 38.89 15.99 -0.97
CA ASP A 126 39.49 14.70 -0.69
C ASP A 126 39.06 14.19 0.70
N ALA A 127 39.03 15.05 1.70
CA ALA A 127 38.52 14.73 3.02
C ALA A 127 37.05 14.27 2.96
N LEU A 128 36.21 14.98 2.22
CA LEU A 128 34.79 14.61 2.00
C LEU A 128 34.64 13.29 1.25
N ALA A 129 35.43 13.06 0.19
CA ALA A 129 35.38 11.83 -0.58
C ALA A 129 35.88 10.61 0.22
N ASN A 130 36.82 10.81 1.15
CA ASN A 130 37.34 9.78 2.06
C ASN A 130 36.31 9.29 3.09
N LEU A 131 35.18 10.02 3.30
CA LEU A 131 34.05 9.54 4.11
C LEU A 131 33.28 8.39 3.45
N ARG A 132 33.64 8.04 2.22
CA ARG A 132 33.09 6.90 1.49
C ARG A 132 33.23 5.61 2.29
N ARG A 133 32.12 4.88 2.44
CA ARG A 133 32.06 3.56 3.08
C ARG A 133 31.90 2.46 2.04
N ARG A 134 32.24 1.24 2.45
CA ARG A 134 32.10 0.02 1.61
C ARG A 134 30.67 -0.09 1.07
N GLY A 135 30.52 -0.38 -0.22
CA GLY A 135 29.21 -0.53 -0.89
C GLY A 135 28.82 0.60 -1.84
N ILE A 136 29.52 1.75 -1.81
CA ILE A 136 29.37 2.79 -2.83
C ILE A 136 30.16 2.36 -4.08
N LYS A 137 29.50 2.37 -5.23
CA LYS A 137 30.10 1.97 -6.52
C LYS A 137 30.99 3.05 -7.12
N ALA A 138 30.67 4.32 -6.86
CA ALA A 138 31.42 5.46 -7.35
C ALA A 138 32.87 5.42 -6.86
N SER A 139 33.82 5.78 -7.72
CA SER A 139 35.24 5.90 -7.36
C SER A 139 35.47 7.11 -6.45
N HIS A 140 36.70 7.25 -5.93
CA HIS A 140 37.08 8.42 -5.14
C HIS A 140 37.05 9.69 -6.02
N GLU A 141 37.62 9.60 -7.23
CA GLU A 141 37.72 10.69 -8.20
C GLU A 141 36.31 11.14 -8.66
N GLU A 142 35.38 10.22 -8.87
CA GLU A 142 33.99 10.54 -9.20
C GLU A 142 33.30 11.28 -8.05
N LEU A 143 33.57 10.90 -6.81
CA LEU A 143 33.05 11.61 -5.63
C LEU A 143 33.64 13.01 -5.48
N VAL A 144 34.96 13.16 -5.66
CA VAL A 144 35.62 14.46 -5.66
C VAL A 144 35.02 15.39 -6.71
N GLU A 145 34.80 14.89 -7.94
CA GLU A 145 34.17 15.68 -9.00
C GLU A 145 32.73 16.05 -8.68
N ALA A 146 31.92 15.14 -8.13
CA ALA A 146 30.54 15.38 -7.74
C ALA A 146 30.43 16.36 -6.55
N LEU A 147 31.49 16.51 -5.77
CA LEU A 147 31.56 17.45 -4.65
C LEU A 147 32.08 18.84 -5.05
N ARG A 148 32.50 19.03 -6.31
CA ARG A 148 32.93 20.34 -6.84
C ARG A 148 31.74 21.29 -6.96
N GLY A 149 31.46 22.01 -5.92
CA GLY A 149 30.40 23.00 -5.84
C GLY A 149 30.70 24.16 -4.95
N SER A 150 29.74 25.03 -4.71
CA SER A 150 29.89 26.22 -3.87
C SER A 150 28.90 26.15 -2.71
N VAL A 151 29.34 25.56 -1.59
CA VAL A 151 28.52 25.43 -0.38
C VAL A 151 28.67 26.68 0.47
N ARG A 152 27.65 27.53 0.48
CA ARG A 152 27.58 28.76 1.27
C ARG A 152 26.94 28.52 2.63
N ASN A 153 27.09 29.43 3.58
CA ASN A 153 26.49 29.36 4.91
C ASN A 153 24.97 29.17 4.87
N HIS A 154 24.29 29.75 3.88
CA HIS A 154 22.85 29.52 3.64
C HIS A 154 22.53 28.05 3.35
N HIS A 155 23.29 27.38 2.47
CA HIS A 155 23.11 25.97 2.18
C HIS A 155 23.33 25.10 3.42
N ARG A 156 24.42 25.37 4.18
CA ARG A 156 24.70 24.64 5.45
C ARG A 156 23.56 24.80 6.46
N PHE A 157 22.99 26.00 6.56
CA PHE A 157 21.82 26.22 7.43
C PHE A 157 20.62 25.36 7.02
N LEU A 158 20.26 25.35 5.73
CA LEU A 158 19.12 24.57 5.22
C LEU A 158 19.35 23.06 5.36
N LEU A 159 20.55 22.57 5.04
CA LEU A 159 20.90 21.15 5.21
C LEU A 159 20.76 20.73 6.67
N ARG A 160 21.29 21.54 7.61
CA ARG A 160 21.16 21.29 9.06
C ARG A 160 19.71 21.29 9.51
N LEU A 161 18.91 22.24 9.04
CA LEU A 161 17.49 22.33 9.37
C LEU A 161 16.75 21.07 8.94
N HIS A 162 16.92 20.64 7.68
CA HIS A 162 16.24 19.47 7.15
C HIS A 162 16.72 18.16 7.76
N LEU A 163 18.02 18.03 8.06
CA LEU A 163 18.57 16.84 8.72
C LEU A 163 17.98 16.66 10.13
N ARG A 164 17.90 17.74 10.92
CA ARG A 164 17.25 17.71 12.25
C ARG A 164 15.78 17.31 12.19
N GLN A 165 15.04 17.81 11.17
CA GLN A 165 13.64 17.39 11.00
C GLN A 165 13.53 15.90 10.68
N ILE A 166 14.42 15.37 9.83
CA ILE A 166 14.47 13.95 9.51
C ILE A 166 14.75 13.12 10.77
N GLU A 167 15.68 13.52 11.62
CA GLU A 167 16.01 12.82 12.87
C GLU A 167 14.82 12.76 13.83
N ALA A 168 14.14 13.89 14.02
CA ALA A 168 12.93 13.94 14.85
C ALA A 168 11.81 13.06 14.29
N LEU A 169 11.61 13.06 12.97
CA LEU A 169 10.61 12.20 12.32
C LEU A 169 10.99 10.73 12.40
N GLN A 170 12.26 10.37 12.27
CA GLN A 170 12.75 9.00 12.44
C GLN A 170 12.52 8.50 13.86
N GLN A 171 12.77 9.33 14.88
CA GLN A 171 12.46 8.99 16.27
C GLN A 171 10.94 8.75 16.44
N GLY A 172 10.10 9.63 15.92
CA GLY A 172 8.65 9.44 15.97
C GLY A 172 8.18 8.14 15.28
N VAL A 173 8.83 7.73 14.19
CA VAL A 173 8.55 6.43 13.55
C VAL A 173 8.91 5.27 14.49
N GLN A 174 10.05 5.33 15.20
CA GLN A 174 10.46 4.30 16.15
C GLN A 174 9.49 4.21 17.34
N ASP A 175 9.07 5.35 17.88
CA ASP A 175 8.10 5.41 18.97
C ASP A 175 6.75 4.77 18.57
N LEU A 176 6.27 5.08 17.36
CA LEU A 176 5.07 4.46 16.80
C LEU A 176 5.23 2.95 16.61
N GLU A 177 6.38 2.49 16.14
CA GLU A 177 6.66 1.05 15.94
C GLU A 177 6.66 0.30 17.28
N GLY A 178 7.23 0.88 18.34
CA GLY A 178 7.17 0.32 19.70
C GLY A 178 5.73 0.21 20.21
N ARG A 179 4.93 1.27 20.05
CA ARG A 179 3.52 1.26 20.47
C ARG A 179 2.68 0.25 19.69
N MET A 180 2.92 0.12 18.37
CA MET A 180 2.25 -0.89 17.54
C MET A 180 2.63 -2.31 17.97
N GLU A 181 3.88 -2.57 18.34
CA GLU A 181 4.32 -3.89 18.81
C GLU A 181 3.54 -4.30 20.07
N ASP A 182 3.38 -3.39 21.03
CA ASP A 182 2.61 -3.65 22.25
C ASP A 182 1.15 -3.97 21.96
N LEU A 183 0.50 -3.20 21.08
CA LEU A 183 -0.89 -3.44 20.68
C LEU A 183 -1.07 -4.74 19.90
N LEU A 184 -0.07 -5.15 19.13
CA LEU A 184 -0.12 -6.36 18.32
C LEU A 184 0.32 -7.61 19.06
N ARG A 185 0.83 -7.51 20.28
CA ARG A 185 1.28 -8.66 21.09
C ARG A 185 0.24 -9.78 21.18
N PRO A 186 -1.05 -9.51 21.46
CA PRO A 186 -2.10 -10.54 21.45
C PRO A 186 -2.37 -11.14 20.07
N PHE A 187 -2.04 -10.42 19.00
CA PHE A 187 -2.35 -10.76 17.60
C PHE A 187 -1.12 -11.14 16.78
N ARG A 188 0.01 -11.41 17.44
CA ARG A 188 1.29 -11.71 16.76
C ARG A 188 1.16 -12.84 15.74
N ARG A 189 0.40 -13.89 16.09
CA ARG A 189 0.12 -14.99 15.15
C ARG A 189 -0.51 -14.52 13.84
N SER A 190 -1.41 -13.56 13.88
CA SER A 190 -2.04 -13.02 12.67
C SER A 190 -1.03 -12.26 11.80
N VAL A 191 -0.10 -11.54 12.42
CA VAL A 191 1.02 -10.88 11.71
C VAL A 191 1.91 -11.92 11.04
N GLU A 192 2.35 -12.94 11.78
CA GLU A 192 3.18 -14.04 11.29
C GLU A 192 2.52 -14.79 10.13
N LEU A 193 1.23 -15.09 10.23
CA LEU A 193 0.49 -15.70 9.14
C LEU A 193 0.55 -14.84 7.87
N LEU A 194 0.23 -13.56 7.96
CA LEU A 194 0.20 -12.67 6.80
C LEU A 194 1.57 -12.48 6.15
N THR A 195 2.66 -12.50 6.92
CA THR A 195 4.02 -12.39 6.38
C THR A 195 4.45 -13.59 5.55
N THR A 196 3.74 -14.71 5.64
CA THR A 196 3.98 -15.86 4.74
C THR A 196 3.55 -15.61 3.30
N ILE A 197 2.70 -14.61 3.04
CA ILE A 197 2.32 -14.21 1.68
C ILE A 197 3.52 -13.55 1.00
N PRO A 198 3.95 -14.00 -0.19
CA PRO A 198 5.05 -13.36 -0.92
C PRO A 198 4.84 -11.86 -1.10
N GLY A 199 5.84 -11.06 -0.73
CA GLY A 199 5.81 -9.61 -0.83
C GLY A 199 5.13 -8.88 0.33
N VAL A 200 4.60 -9.58 1.31
CA VAL A 200 4.06 -9.00 2.55
C VAL A 200 5.17 -8.97 3.60
N SER A 201 5.64 -7.78 3.95
CA SER A 201 6.52 -7.54 5.09
C SER A 201 5.71 -7.43 6.38
N GLU A 202 6.38 -7.40 7.53
CA GLU A 202 5.73 -7.18 8.82
C GLU A 202 4.97 -5.84 8.85
N THR A 203 5.57 -4.77 8.34
CA THR A 203 4.89 -3.47 8.21
C THR A 203 3.63 -3.58 7.34
N THR A 204 3.69 -4.31 6.22
CA THR A 204 2.52 -4.56 5.36
C THR A 204 1.44 -5.34 6.10
N ALA A 205 1.81 -6.37 6.86
CA ALA A 205 0.88 -7.17 7.65
C ALA A 205 0.19 -6.33 8.74
N ARG A 206 0.93 -5.46 9.42
CA ARG A 206 0.39 -4.51 10.41
C ARG A 206 -0.64 -3.57 9.79
N VAL A 207 -0.35 -3.00 8.61
CA VAL A 207 -1.31 -2.15 7.88
C VAL A 207 -2.55 -2.94 7.45
N LEU A 208 -2.37 -4.17 6.95
CA LEU A 208 -3.49 -5.04 6.60
C LEU A 208 -4.43 -5.24 7.80
N LEU A 209 -3.90 -5.68 8.95
CA LEU A 209 -4.68 -5.92 10.16
C LEU A 209 -5.33 -4.63 10.69
N ALA A 210 -4.64 -3.49 10.63
CA ALA A 210 -5.19 -2.20 11.02
C ALA A 210 -6.39 -1.79 10.15
N GLU A 211 -6.36 -2.11 8.87
CA GLU A 211 -7.42 -1.68 7.95
C GLU A 211 -8.58 -2.68 7.88
N ILE A 212 -8.32 -4.00 7.92
CA ILE A 212 -9.37 -5.02 7.78
C ILE A 212 -9.79 -5.66 9.11
N GLY A 213 -9.08 -5.40 10.22
CA GLY A 213 -9.32 -6.04 11.51
C GLY A 213 -8.79 -7.48 11.56
N PHE A 214 -9.04 -8.14 12.71
CA PHE A 214 -8.60 -9.51 12.97
C PHE A 214 -9.70 -10.55 12.72
N ASP A 215 -10.97 -10.13 12.85
CA ASP A 215 -12.13 -10.98 12.62
C ASP A 215 -12.67 -10.80 11.20
N MET A 216 -12.72 -11.89 10.46
CA MET A 216 -13.24 -11.89 9.08
C MET A 216 -14.77 -12.11 9.01
N ALA A 217 -15.45 -12.40 10.13
CA ALA A 217 -16.91 -12.57 10.17
C ALA A 217 -17.66 -11.27 9.77
N GLN A 218 -17.03 -10.11 9.95
CA GLN A 218 -17.55 -8.81 9.51
C GLN A 218 -17.71 -8.67 7.98
N PHE A 219 -17.04 -9.52 7.20
CA PHE A 219 -17.19 -9.54 5.76
C PHE A 219 -17.88 -10.84 5.33
N PRO A 220 -19.06 -10.78 4.69
CA PRO A 220 -19.81 -11.98 4.29
C PRO A 220 -19.01 -12.91 3.38
N SER A 221 -18.02 -12.39 2.64
CA SER A 221 -17.10 -13.20 1.84
C SER A 221 -15.83 -12.42 1.49
N ALA A 222 -14.79 -13.11 1.03
CA ALA A 222 -13.58 -12.50 0.48
C ALA A 222 -13.88 -11.51 -0.66
N GLY A 223 -14.91 -11.77 -1.47
CA GLY A 223 -15.35 -10.88 -2.55
C GLY A 223 -15.87 -9.53 -2.01
N HIS A 224 -16.59 -9.54 -0.88
CA HIS A 224 -17.04 -8.31 -0.21
C HIS A 224 -15.86 -7.50 0.32
N LEU A 225 -14.88 -8.15 0.95
CA LEU A 225 -13.66 -7.50 1.41
C LEU A 225 -12.89 -6.85 0.23
N VAL A 226 -12.68 -7.58 -0.87
CA VAL A 226 -11.98 -7.07 -2.06
C VAL A 226 -12.74 -5.90 -2.71
N SER A 227 -14.07 -5.96 -2.71
CA SER A 227 -14.93 -4.86 -3.17
C SER A 227 -14.85 -3.63 -2.26
N TRP A 228 -14.91 -3.84 -0.95
CA TRP A 228 -14.76 -2.78 0.06
C TRP A 228 -13.37 -2.09 -0.04
N ALA A 229 -12.31 -2.86 -0.25
CA ALA A 229 -10.97 -2.34 -0.46
C ALA A 229 -10.82 -1.53 -1.78
N GLY A 230 -11.81 -1.57 -2.67
CA GLY A 230 -11.76 -0.89 -3.97
C GLY A 230 -10.78 -1.53 -4.96
N LEU A 231 -10.55 -2.84 -4.84
CA LEU A 231 -9.68 -3.61 -5.76
C LEU A 231 -10.47 -4.27 -6.91
N CYS A 232 -11.81 -4.19 -6.88
CA CYS A 232 -12.67 -4.63 -7.96
C CYS A 232 -12.95 -3.50 -8.95
N PRO A 233 -13.05 -3.80 -10.26
CA PRO A 233 -13.56 -2.84 -11.23
C PRO A 233 -15.04 -2.52 -10.93
N ARG A 234 -15.50 -1.35 -11.34
CA ARG A 234 -16.92 -1.01 -11.28
C ARG A 234 -17.70 -1.94 -12.21
N SER A 235 -18.83 -2.43 -11.72
CA SER A 235 -19.88 -3.00 -12.56
C SER A 235 -20.78 -1.86 -12.99
N ASP A 236 -20.35 -1.10 -14.00
CA ASP A 236 -21.04 0.06 -14.54
C ASP A 236 -21.46 -0.29 -15.96
N GLU A 237 -22.59 -0.97 -16.05
CA GLU A 237 -23.17 -1.45 -17.30
C GLU A 237 -24.64 -1.03 -17.38
N SER A 238 -25.07 -0.55 -18.50
CA SER A 238 -26.46 -0.19 -18.79
C SER A 238 -26.81 -0.56 -20.21
N ALA A 239 -27.92 -1.27 -20.39
CA ALA A 239 -28.40 -1.77 -21.70
C ALA A 239 -27.29 -2.55 -22.47
N GLY A 240 -26.56 -3.44 -21.79
CA GLY A 240 -25.46 -4.23 -22.37
C GLY A 240 -24.21 -3.43 -22.70
N LYS A 241 -24.18 -2.13 -22.47
CA LYS A 241 -23.01 -1.28 -22.71
C LYS A 241 -22.25 -0.97 -21.43
N ARG A 242 -20.98 -1.36 -21.38
CA ARG A 242 -20.08 -1.11 -20.25
C ARG A 242 -19.58 0.33 -20.29
N ARG A 243 -19.98 1.16 -19.30
CA ARG A 243 -19.65 2.59 -19.22
C ARG A 243 -18.22 2.82 -18.68
N SER A 244 -17.81 2.05 -17.69
CA SER A 244 -16.49 2.24 -17.05
C SER A 244 -15.89 0.93 -16.54
N THR A 245 -14.56 0.79 -16.67
CA THR A 245 -13.76 -0.27 -16.07
C THR A 245 -12.86 0.25 -14.95
N ARG A 246 -13.06 1.50 -14.49
CA ARG A 246 -12.27 2.10 -13.42
C ARG A 246 -12.51 1.36 -12.10
N LEU A 247 -11.49 1.35 -11.25
CA LEU A 247 -11.62 0.83 -9.90
C LEU A 247 -12.60 1.71 -9.10
N ARG A 248 -13.33 1.09 -8.18
CA ARG A 248 -14.15 1.84 -7.22
C ARG A 248 -13.26 2.65 -6.27
N PRO A 249 -13.75 3.79 -5.75
CA PRO A 249 -13.21 4.35 -4.53
C PRO A 249 -13.24 3.27 -3.45
N GLY A 250 -12.25 3.27 -2.58
CA GLY A 250 -12.13 2.32 -1.49
C GLY A 250 -11.06 2.79 -0.54
N ASN A 251 -10.67 1.98 0.42
CA ASN A 251 -9.64 2.33 1.37
C ASN A 251 -8.29 2.55 0.66
N THR A 252 -7.85 3.81 0.59
CA THR A 252 -6.63 4.20 -0.11
C THR A 252 -5.36 3.67 0.58
N TRP A 253 -5.37 3.59 1.91
CA TRP A 253 -4.25 3.08 2.69
C TRP A 253 -4.01 1.60 2.42
N LEU A 254 -5.06 0.80 2.53
CA LEU A 254 -5.01 -0.62 2.23
C LEU A 254 -4.62 -0.88 0.77
N LYS A 255 -5.25 -0.16 -0.16
CA LYS A 255 -5.02 -0.35 -1.60
C LYS A 255 -3.58 -0.03 -2.01
N SER A 256 -3.03 1.10 -1.56
CA SER A 256 -1.64 1.47 -1.89
C SER A 256 -0.64 0.46 -1.31
N THR A 257 -0.81 0.05 -0.07
CA THR A 257 0.04 -0.93 0.60
C THR A 257 -0.01 -2.29 -0.11
N LEU A 258 -1.21 -2.78 -0.46
CA LEU A 258 -1.37 -4.04 -1.18
C LEU A 258 -0.79 -4.00 -2.59
N VAL A 259 -0.89 -2.88 -3.30
CA VAL A 259 -0.29 -2.73 -4.63
C VAL A 259 1.24 -2.75 -4.54
N GLN A 260 1.83 -2.13 -3.52
CA GLN A 260 3.28 -2.21 -3.28
C GLN A 260 3.71 -3.65 -2.95
N ALA A 261 2.99 -4.33 -2.06
CA ALA A 261 3.23 -5.73 -1.74
C ALA A 261 3.09 -6.64 -2.97
N ALA A 262 2.09 -6.38 -3.82
CA ALA A 262 1.90 -7.12 -5.07
C ALA A 262 3.06 -6.92 -6.04
N TRP A 263 3.61 -5.71 -6.17
CA TRP A 263 4.82 -5.48 -6.94
C TRP A 263 6.01 -6.29 -6.42
N ALA A 264 6.21 -6.37 -5.10
CA ALA A 264 7.24 -7.20 -4.49
C ALA A 264 6.98 -8.69 -4.76
N ALA A 265 5.74 -9.16 -4.62
CA ALA A 265 5.33 -10.54 -4.89
C ALA A 265 5.63 -10.98 -6.33
N THR A 266 5.49 -10.07 -7.31
CA THR A 266 5.79 -10.39 -8.73
C THR A 266 7.28 -10.69 -8.99
N ARG A 267 8.18 -10.36 -8.08
CA ARG A 267 9.62 -10.64 -8.18
C ARG A 267 9.99 -12.05 -7.71
N LYS A 268 9.15 -12.68 -6.87
CA LYS A 268 9.39 -14.07 -6.42
C LYS A 268 9.23 -15.02 -7.61
N LYS A 269 10.32 -15.71 -7.98
CA LYS A 269 10.29 -16.72 -9.04
C LYS A 269 9.40 -17.90 -8.61
N ASP A 270 8.88 -18.62 -9.58
CA ASP A 270 8.13 -19.88 -9.42
C ASP A 270 6.94 -19.80 -8.46
N SER A 271 6.27 -18.64 -8.41
CA SER A 271 5.08 -18.42 -7.59
C SER A 271 3.81 -18.25 -8.43
N ALA A 272 2.69 -18.69 -7.88
CA ALA A 272 1.36 -18.51 -8.48
C ALA A 272 1.02 -17.03 -8.73
N LEU A 273 1.43 -16.13 -7.81
CA LEU A 273 1.20 -14.68 -7.94
C LEU A 273 1.97 -14.07 -9.11
N ARG A 274 3.23 -14.50 -9.31
CA ARG A 274 4.02 -14.07 -10.47
C ARG A 274 3.43 -14.59 -11.77
N ALA A 275 3.05 -15.87 -11.83
CA ALA A 275 2.41 -16.45 -13.00
C ALA A 275 1.12 -15.73 -13.36
N GLN A 276 0.28 -15.41 -12.37
CA GLN A 276 -0.92 -14.60 -12.55
C GLN A 276 -0.60 -13.22 -13.11
N TYR A 277 0.41 -12.53 -12.56
CA TYR A 277 0.85 -11.23 -13.04
C TYR A 277 1.27 -11.29 -14.51
N LEU A 278 2.18 -12.19 -14.88
CA LEU A 278 2.70 -12.31 -16.25
C LEU A 278 1.58 -12.60 -17.26
N ARG A 279 0.67 -13.52 -16.93
CA ARG A 279 -0.48 -13.84 -17.75
C ARG A 279 -1.42 -12.65 -17.97
N LEU A 280 -1.63 -11.84 -16.95
CA LEU A 280 -2.51 -10.67 -17.04
C LEU A 280 -1.82 -9.47 -17.68
N LYS A 281 -0.50 -9.30 -17.44
CA LYS A 281 0.31 -8.23 -18.01
C LYS A 281 0.25 -8.22 -19.52
N SER A 282 0.39 -9.38 -20.18
CA SER A 282 0.36 -9.49 -21.66
C SER A 282 -0.99 -9.07 -22.26
N ARG A 283 -2.11 -9.19 -21.50
CA ARG A 283 -3.47 -8.93 -22.01
C ARG A 283 -4.06 -7.59 -21.58
N ARG A 284 -3.69 -7.09 -20.39
CA ARG A 284 -4.34 -5.95 -19.74
C ARG A 284 -3.36 -4.85 -19.31
N GLY A 285 -2.07 -5.08 -19.50
CA GLY A 285 -1.00 -4.17 -19.10
C GLY A 285 -0.61 -4.31 -17.62
N PRO A 286 0.56 -3.75 -17.23
CA PRO A 286 1.16 -3.98 -15.89
C PRO A 286 0.32 -3.42 -14.75
N LYS A 287 -0.25 -2.22 -14.88
CA LYS A 287 -1.04 -1.57 -13.82
C LYS A 287 -2.29 -2.36 -13.45
N LYS A 288 -3.03 -2.91 -14.44
CA LYS A 288 -4.22 -3.73 -14.17
C LYS A 288 -3.84 -5.11 -13.64
N ALA A 289 -2.72 -5.68 -14.11
CA ALA A 289 -2.22 -6.96 -13.66
C ALA A 289 -1.83 -6.95 -12.18
N VAL A 290 -1.08 -5.93 -11.73
CA VAL A 290 -0.66 -5.83 -10.32
C VAL A 290 -1.85 -5.63 -9.38
N VAL A 291 -2.87 -4.87 -9.78
CA VAL A 291 -4.09 -4.72 -8.96
C VAL A 291 -4.84 -6.05 -8.84
N ALA A 292 -4.88 -6.86 -9.88
CA ALA A 292 -5.49 -8.20 -9.80
C ALA A 292 -4.69 -9.13 -8.88
N VAL A 293 -3.35 -9.02 -8.85
CA VAL A 293 -2.51 -9.74 -7.87
C VAL A 293 -2.81 -9.25 -6.45
N ALA A 294 -2.90 -7.94 -6.23
CA ALA A 294 -3.27 -7.36 -4.94
C ALA A 294 -4.64 -7.87 -4.44
N ALA A 295 -5.63 -7.98 -5.34
CA ALA A 295 -6.93 -8.56 -5.01
C ALA A 295 -6.81 -10.04 -4.61
N SER A 296 -5.98 -10.83 -5.30
CA SER A 296 -5.73 -12.24 -4.93
C SER A 296 -5.01 -12.36 -3.59
N MET A 297 -4.04 -11.48 -3.30
CA MET A 297 -3.36 -11.44 -1.99
C MET A 297 -4.35 -11.13 -0.86
N LEU A 298 -5.26 -10.17 -1.05
CA LEU A 298 -6.29 -9.85 -0.07
C LEU A 298 -7.28 -10.99 0.13
N THR A 299 -7.64 -11.70 -0.95
CA THR A 299 -8.47 -12.94 -0.88
C THR A 299 -7.75 -14.02 -0.07
N SER A 300 -6.45 -14.22 -0.29
CA SER A 300 -5.67 -15.18 0.50
C SER A 300 -5.61 -14.76 1.97
N ALA A 301 -5.35 -13.48 2.27
CA ALA A 301 -5.34 -12.95 3.62
C ALA A 301 -6.68 -13.20 4.36
N TYR A 302 -7.81 -13.00 3.68
CA TYR A 302 -9.14 -13.30 4.23
C TYR A 302 -9.25 -14.77 4.70
N PHE A 303 -8.94 -15.74 3.84
CA PHE A 303 -9.04 -17.14 4.20
C PHE A 303 -7.98 -17.59 5.22
N MET A 304 -6.79 -17.01 5.17
CA MET A 304 -5.73 -17.29 6.14
C MET A 304 -6.13 -16.83 7.55
N LEU A 305 -6.67 -15.62 7.69
CA LEU A 305 -7.16 -15.10 8.97
C LEU A 305 -8.37 -15.88 9.47
N GLN A 306 -9.31 -16.22 8.59
CA GLN A 306 -10.50 -17.00 8.93
C GLN A 306 -10.17 -18.41 9.42
N ARG A 307 -9.16 -19.06 8.80
CA ARG A 307 -8.84 -20.48 9.07
C ARG A 307 -7.62 -20.66 9.98
N GLY A 308 -6.86 -19.59 10.25
CA GLY A 308 -5.64 -19.65 11.04
C GLY A 308 -4.48 -20.42 10.36
N VAL A 309 -4.44 -20.46 9.03
CA VAL A 309 -3.45 -21.23 8.24
C VAL A 309 -2.48 -20.30 7.49
N PRO A 310 -1.20 -20.70 7.32
CA PRO A 310 -0.23 -19.93 6.55
C PRO A 310 -0.54 -19.97 5.05
N TYR A 311 0.05 -19.03 4.29
CA TYR A 311 -0.04 -19.00 2.83
C TYR A 311 0.62 -20.21 2.22
N GLN A 312 -0.12 -20.92 1.35
CA GLN A 312 0.39 -22.01 0.56
C GLN A 312 0.49 -21.56 -0.91
N ASP A 313 1.72 -21.53 -1.44
CA ASP A 313 1.92 -21.21 -2.85
C ASP A 313 1.58 -22.42 -3.70
N LEU A 314 0.63 -22.25 -4.59
CA LEU A 314 0.11 -23.34 -5.46
C LEU A 314 0.97 -23.53 -6.74
N GLY A 315 2.07 -22.77 -6.83
CA GLY A 315 3.03 -22.86 -7.94
C GLY A 315 2.59 -22.16 -9.23
N PRO A 316 3.50 -22.03 -10.20
CA PRO A 316 3.26 -21.26 -11.42
C PRO A 316 2.21 -21.90 -12.35
N SER A 317 2.07 -23.20 -12.34
CA SER A 317 1.13 -23.96 -13.18
C SER A 317 -0.30 -23.98 -12.65
N TYR A 318 -0.56 -23.53 -11.41
CA TYR A 318 -1.87 -23.58 -10.78
C TYR A 318 -3.00 -23.01 -11.64
N CYS A 319 -2.76 -21.84 -12.24
CA CYS A 319 -3.76 -21.20 -13.10
C CYS A 319 -4.04 -21.99 -14.38
N GLU A 320 -3.08 -22.78 -14.84
CA GLU A 320 -3.17 -23.61 -16.03
C GLU A 320 -3.84 -24.95 -15.70
N ALA A 321 -3.47 -25.54 -14.58
CA ALA A 321 -4.06 -26.79 -14.10
C ALA A 321 -5.59 -26.71 -13.86
N ARG A 322 -6.13 -25.51 -13.59
CA ARG A 322 -7.60 -25.32 -13.41
C ARG A 322 -8.42 -25.42 -14.69
N GLN A 323 -7.83 -25.24 -15.87
CA GLN A 323 -8.55 -25.28 -17.16
C GLN A 323 -7.67 -25.89 -18.26
N PRO A 324 -7.19 -27.13 -18.09
CA PRO A 324 -6.23 -27.75 -19.01
C PRO A 324 -6.78 -27.84 -20.43
N ASP A 325 -8.03 -28.25 -20.61
CA ASP A 325 -8.66 -28.41 -21.94
C ASP A 325 -8.79 -27.09 -22.69
N LYS A 326 -9.08 -26.00 -21.98
CA LYS A 326 -9.18 -24.66 -22.59
C LYS A 326 -7.81 -24.15 -23.05
N ILE A 327 -6.76 -24.46 -22.30
CA ILE A 327 -5.39 -24.10 -22.66
C ILE A 327 -4.91 -24.96 -23.82
N ALA A 328 -5.13 -26.27 -23.77
CA ALA A 328 -4.79 -27.18 -24.85
C ALA A 328 -5.43 -26.73 -26.18
N LYS A 329 -6.75 -26.46 -26.19
CA LYS A 329 -7.44 -25.93 -27.37
C LYS A 329 -6.83 -24.63 -27.92
N ARG A 330 -6.42 -23.71 -27.02
CA ARG A 330 -5.78 -22.45 -27.43
C ARG A 330 -4.39 -22.66 -28.03
N LEU A 331 -3.60 -23.58 -27.47
CA LEU A 331 -2.26 -23.91 -27.97
C LEU A 331 -2.35 -24.62 -29.32
N VAL A 332 -3.27 -25.58 -29.47
CA VAL A 332 -3.55 -26.24 -30.76
C VAL A 332 -3.89 -25.22 -31.83
N ARG A 333 -4.86 -24.33 -31.54
CA ARG A 333 -5.25 -23.29 -32.52
C ARG A 333 -4.04 -22.44 -32.93
N ARG A 334 -3.18 -22.05 -31.98
CA ARG A 334 -1.99 -21.26 -32.29
C ARG A 334 -0.97 -22.03 -33.14
N LEU A 335 -0.83 -23.33 -32.94
CA LEU A 335 0.04 -24.19 -33.75
C LEU A 335 -0.55 -24.38 -35.16
N CYS A 336 -1.88 -24.58 -35.25
CA CYS A 336 -2.56 -24.63 -36.57
C CYS A 336 -2.42 -23.31 -37.32
N ASP A 337 -2.52 -22.14 -36.68
CA ASP A 337 -2.32 -20.83 -37.28
C ASP A 337 -0.87 -20.64 -37.81
N LEU A 338 0.10 -21.39 -37.28
CA LEU A 338 1.50 -21.45 -37.72
C LEU A 338 1.75 -22.53 -38.81
N GLY A 339 0.71 -23.22 -39.28
CA GLY A 339 0.80 -24.24 -40.32
C GLY A 339 1.07 -25.68 -39.85
N PHE A 340 1.02 -25.93 -38.52
CA PHE A 340 1.20 -27.28 -37.98
C PHE A 340 -0.12 -28.03 -37.84
N VAL A 341 -0.11 -29.31 -38.18
CA VAL A 341 -1.21 -30.25 -37.83
C VAL A 341 -0.92 -30.82 -36.43
N VAL A 342 -1.88 -30.70 -35.50
CA VAL A 342 -1.68 -31.06 -34.10
C VAL A 342 -2.71 -32.11 -33.67
N GLU A 343 -2.24 -33.27 -33.23
CA GLU A 343 -3.06 -34.31 -32.61
C GLU A 343 -2.84 -34.28 -31.08
N LEU A 344 -3.93 -34.20 -30.30
CA LEU A 344 -3.87 -34.22 -28.85
C LEU A 344 -4.17 -35.61 -28.32
N ARG A 345 -3.24 -36.16 -27.51
CA ARG A 345 -3.50 -37.36 -26.72
C ARG A 345 -3.37 -37.01 -25.24
N ARG A 346 -4.39 -37.36 -24.42
CA ARG A 346 -4.27 -37.26 -22.97
C ARG A 346 -3.31 -38.32 -22.47
N VAL A 347 -2.34 -37.90 -21.68
CA VAL A 347 -1.53 -38.83 -20.86
C VAL A 347 -2.42 -39.23 -19.67
N ALA A 348 -2.56 -40.51 -19.40
CA ALA A 348 -3.37 -41.08 -18.31
C ALA A 348 -2.83 -40.66 -16.94
#